data_8c90f1c1b6355f038ae8a8430cc2f1b3
#
_entry.id   8c90f1c1b6355f038ae8a8430cc2f1b3
#
_cell.length_a   1.000
_cell.length_b   1.000
_cell.length_c   1.000
_cell.angle_alpha   90.00
_cell.angle_beta   90.00
_cell.angle_gamma   90.00
#
_symmetry.space_group_name_H-M   'P 1'
#
loop_
_entity.id
_entity.type
_entity.pdbx_description
1 polymer ?
#
loop_
_entity_poly.entity_id
_entity_poly.type
_entity_poly.pdbx_seq_one_letter_code
_entity_poly.pdbx_strand_id
1 'polypeptide(L)'
;MFNLALQPQSELKAQISQNYRRNEQECIQNLLTILDWNSDHETKIKQVATNLIQKVRDNRIDGKGVDALMQEFKLSSQEGIALMCLAESLLRIPDKYTQNKLIQDKIKTGDWRSHTYGDNFFVNASSWGLLLTGKLVSANDSASLTAGLIRTIGKFGEPVIRKSMETAVRFMGNQFVMGESIDKALKASIAPEKQGYQFSYDMLGEAALTDEDAQRYMESYINAIHSVGIANNGRGAKNGPGISVKLSAIHPRYSRAQRDRVMSELFPRLRHLFLLAKQYKIALFIDAEETERLEISLDLLEKLVLDEDLAGFDGIGFVIQAYQRRAPFVIDYVIDLAKRANNRIMVRLVKGAYWDSEIKRAQVDGQLDYPVYTRKFHTDLSYLACAKKMLGVEGHIYAAFATHNAYS
;
A
#
# COMPACT_ATOMS: atom_id res chain seq x y z
N MET A 1 8.78 29.32 -17.49
CA MET A 1 8.38 30.50 -16.70
C MET A 1 6.86 30.44 -16.58
N PHE A 2 6.32 30.56 -15.39
CA PHE A 2 4.85 30.46 -15.17
C PHE A 2 4.20 31.77 -15.63
N ASN A 3 3.59 31.76 -16.78
CA ASN A 3 2.98 32.97 -17.38
C ASN A 3 1.47 33.08 -17.14
N LEU A 4 0.86 32.08 -16.49
CA LEU A 4 -0.56 32.09 -16.18
C LEU A 4 -0.79 32.52 -14.73
N ALA A 5 -1.78 33.37 -14.51
CA ALA A 5 -2.23 33.72 -13.17
C ALA A 5 -2.68 32.45 -12.42
N LEU A 6 -2.36 32.38 -11.13
CA LEU A 6 -2.89 31.32 -10.28
C LEU A 6 -4.42 31.36 -10.34
N GLN A 7 -5.04 30.22 -10.60
CA GLN A 7 -6.49 30.10 -10.56
C GLN A 7 -7.00 30.40 -9.14
N PRO A 8 -8.11 31.12 -8.99
CA PRO A 8 -8.73 31.33 -7.70
C PRO A 8 -9.01 29.99 -7.03
N GLN A 9 -8.58 29.84 -5.80
CA GLN A 9 -8.88 28.66 -5.01
C GLN A 9 -10.18 28.86 -4.22
N SER A 10 -10.98 27.79 -4.07
CA SER A 10 -12.06 27.81 -3.10
C SER A 10 -11.50 27.94 -1.68
N GLU A 11 -12.30 28.44 -0.73
CA GLU A 11 -11.88 28.59 0.66
C GLU A 11 -11.31 27.27 1.24
N LEU A 12 -11.96 26.15 0.97
CA LEU A 12 -11.49 24.83 1.42
C LEU A 12 -10.14 24.42 0.80
N LYS A 13 -9.92 24.69 -0.48
CA LYS A 13 -8.61 24.45 -1.12
C LYS A 13 -7.53 25.36 -0.54
N ALA A 14 -7.87 26.63 -0.26
CA ALA A 14 -6.94 27.54 0.40
C ALA A 14 -6.55 27.05 1.80
N GLN A 15 -7.51 26.54 2.58
CA GLN A 15 -7.22 25.91 3.89
C GLN A 15 -6.28 24.72 3.76
N ILE A 16 -6.45 23.85 2.75
CA ILE A 16 -5.54 22.72 2.50
C ILE A 16 -4.12 23.22 2.25
N SER A 17 -3.96 24.22 1.37
CA SER A 17 -2.63 24.79 1.05
C SER A 17 -1.98 25.48 2.24
N GLN A 18 -2.73 26.26 3.04
CA GLN A 18 -2.24 26.95 4.23
C GLN A 18 -1.79 26.00 5.33
N ASN A 19 -2.43 24.82 5.44
CA ASN A 19 -2.10 23.82 6.44
C ASN A 19 -1.06 22.78 5.98
N TYR A 20 -0.39 22.99 4.84
CA TYR A 20 0.59 22.03 4.29
C TYR A 20 1.74 21.74 5.26
N ARG A 21 2.28 22.77 5.93
CA ARG A 21 3.37 22.69 6.91
C ARG A 21 3.03 23.44 8.20
N ARG A 22 1.76 23.34 8.63
CA ARG A 22 1.30 23.94 9.88
C ARG A 22 2.10 23.38 11.05
N ASN A 23 2.33 24.20 12.09
CA ASN A 23 3.00 23.77 13.31
C ASN A 23 2.39 22.47 13.87
N GLU A 24 3.22 21.47 14.18
CA GLU A 24 2.77 20.14 14.57
C GLU A 24 1.99 20.15 15.89
N GLN A 25 2.39 20.98 16.87
CA GLN A 25 1.69 21.09 18.16
C GLN A 25 0.28 21.67 17.99
N GLU A 26 0.12 22.69 17.13
CA GLU A 26 -1.19 23.23 16.81
C GLU A 26 -2.09 22.21 16.11
N CYS A 27 -1.50 21.40 15.22
CA CYS A 27 -2.22 20.30 14.60
C CYS A 27 -2.73 19.31 15.64
N ILE A 28 -1.90 18.92 16.61
CA ILE A 28 -2.28 17.98 17.66
C ILE A 28 -3.42 18.54 18.53
N GLN A 29 -3.37 19.79 18.91
CA GLN A 29 -4.46 20.42 19.66
C GLN A 29 -5.79 20.39 18.89
N ASN A 30 -5.75 20.71 17.61
CA ASN A 30 -6.94 20.63 16.73
C ASN A 30 -7.48 19.19 16.62
N LEU A 31 -6.59 18.19 16.48
CA LEU A 31 -7.00 16.79 16.40
C LEU A 31 -7.66 16.31 17.69
N LEU A 32 -7.14 16.70 18.85
CA LEU A 32 -7.73 16.38 20.14
C LEU A 32 -9.14 16.99 20.29
N THR A 33 -9.33 18.23 19.81
CA THR A 33 -10.65 18.85 19.78
C THR A 33 -11.63 18.09 18.88
N ILE A 34 -11.19 17.65 17.69
CA ILE A 34 -12.02 16.85 16.78
C ILE A 34 -12.41 15.52 17.42
N LEU A 35 -11.48 14.86 18.09
CA LEU A 35 -11.71 13.57 18.72
C LEU A 35 -12.67 13.65 19.90
N ASP A 36 -12.63 14.74 20.68
CA ASP A 36 -13.45 14.88 21.90
C ASP A 36 -13.37 13.59 22.74
N TRP A 37 -12.11 13.25 23.12
CA TRP A 37 -11.78 11.97 23.74
C TRP A 37 -12.17 11.93 25.20
N ASN A 38 -12.78 10.83 25.62
CA ASN A 38 -13.07 10.60 27.04
C ASN A 38 -12.59 9.21 27.51
N SER A 39 -12.50 9.02 28.84
CA SER A 39 -12.01 7.79 29.47
C SER A 39 -12.86 6.55 29.18
N ASP A 40 -14.17 6.72 28.99
CA ASP A 40 -15.07 5.61 28.71
C ASP A 40 -14.84 5.04 27.31
N HIS A 41 -14.55 5.91 26.33
CA HIS A 41 -14.15 5.49 25.00
C HIS A 41 -12.84 4.69 25.04
N GLU A 42 -11.84 5.17 25.78
CA GLU A 42 -10.56 4.48 25.92
C GLU A 42 -10.72 3.07 26.47
N THR A 43 -11.50 2.92 27.53
CA THR A 43 -11.75 1.62 28.17
C THR A 43 -12.40 0.63 27.21
N LYS A 44 -13.43 1.06 26.47
CA LYS A 44 -14.11 0.22 25.47
C LYS A 44 -13.19 -0.19 24.32
N ILE A 45 -12.42 0.76 23.76
CA ILE A 45 -11.46 0.51 22.68
C ILE A 45 -10.42 -0.51 23.13
N LYS A 46 -9.83 -0.32 24.33
CA LYS A 46 -8.84 -1.24 24.89
C LYS A 46 -9.41 -2.64 25.08
N GLN A 47 -10.63 -2.77 25.56
CA GLN A 47 -11.29 -4.06 25.73
C GLN A 47 -11.52 -4.76 24.38
N VAL A 48 -12.05 -4.05 23.37
CA VAL A 48 -12.28 -4.62 22.03
C VAL A 48 -10.96 -5.03 21.37
N ALA A 49 -9.95 -4.16 21.40
CA ALA A 49 -8.64 -4.45 20.84
C ALA A 49 -7.97 -5.65 21.51
N THR A 50 -8.03 -5.74 22.84
CA THR A 50 -7.49 -6.88 23.60
C THR A 50 -8.18 -8.18 23.18
N ASN A 51 -9.51 -8.18 23.10
CA ASN A 51 -10.29 -9.34 22.68
C ASN A 51 -9.96 -9.79 21.24
N LEU A 52 -9.79 -8.84 20.32
CA LEU A 52 -9.38 -9.13 18.93
C LEU A 52 -8.00 -9.77 18.90
N ILE A 53 -7.03 -9.18 19.61
CA ILE A 53 -5.65 -9.70 19.67
C ILE A 53 -5.64 -11.10 20.29
N GLN A 54 -6.40 -11.32 21.36
CA GLN A 54 -6.48 -12.63 21.99
C GLN A 54 -7.07 -13.67 21.05
N LYS A 55 -8.18 -13.37 20.36
CA LYS A 55 -8.78 -14.27 19.37
C LYS A 55 -7.83 -14.60 18.21
N VAL A 56 -7.05 -13.61 17.72
CA VAL A 56 -6.04 -13.85 16.69
C VAL A 56 -4.95 -14.81 17.21
N ARG A 57 -4.52 -14.63 18.46
CA ARG A 57 -3.51 -15.52 19.09
C ARG A 57 -4.05 -16.93 19.31
N ASP A 58 -5.28 -17.06 19.79
CA ASP A 58 -5.92 -18.35 20.09
C ASP A 58 -6.22 -19.14 18.83
N ASN A 59 -6.52 -18.46 17.72
CA ASN A 59 -6.78 -19.07 16.42
C ASN A 59 -5.52 -19.25 15.55
N ARG A 60 -4.33 -19.00 16.11
CA ARG A 60 -3.08 -19.34 15.42
C ARG A 60 -3.03 -20.84 15.19
N ILE A 61 -3.12 -21.24 13.93
CA ILE A 61 -2.94 -22.63 13.52
C ILE A 61 -1.48 -23.01 13.80
N ASP A 62 -1.29 -24.07 14.58
CA ASP A 62 0.03 -24.57 14.97
C ASP A 62 0.99 -24.65 13.76
N GLY A 63 2.01 -23.81 13.81
CA GLY A 63 3.34 -23.94 13.24
C GLY A 63 3.56 -24.61 11.88
N LYS A 64 2.65 -24.51 10.90
CA LYS A 64 2.89 -25.01 9.55
C LYS A 64 2.91 -23.88 8.53
N GLY A 65 3.95 -23.86 7.72
CA GLY A 65 4.05 -22.90 6.61
C GLY A 65 4.65 -21.55 7.01
N VAL A 66 4.03 -20.47 6.55
CA VAL A 66 4.52 -19.08 6.71
C VAL A 66 4.51 -18.62 8.16
N ASP A 67 3.52 -19.04 8.95
CA ASP A 67 3.44 -18.64 10.37
C ASP A 67 4.63 -19.19 11.17
N ALA A 68 5.11 -20.38 10.83
CA ALA A 68 6.35 -20.93 11.39
C ALA A 68 7.58 -20.11 10.96
N LEU A 69 7.65 -19.73 9.68
CA LEU A 69 8.73 -18.88 9.15
C LEU A 69 8.73 -17.52 9.85
N MET A 70 7.56 -16.91 9.99
CA MET A 70 7.39 -15.58 10.63
C MET A 70 7.64 -15.62 12.13
N GLN A 71 7.45 -16.76 12.79
CA GLN A 71 7.77 -16.94 14.21
C GLN A 71 9.27 -17.15 14.43
N GLU A 72 9.91 -17.92 13.58
CA GLU A 72 11.36 -18.20 13.65
C GLU A 72 12.17 -16.94 13.31
N PHE A 73 11.80 -16.26 12.25
CA PHE A 73 12.38 -14.97 11.87
C PHE A 73 11.47 -13.85 12.35
N LYS A 74 11.55 -13.47 13.63
CA LYS A 74 10.86 -12.28 14.12
C LYS A 74 11.11 -11.14 13.15
N LEU A 75 10.08 -10.67 12.44
CA LEU A 75 10.20 -9.59 11.42
C LEU A 75 10.83 -8.30 11.97
N SER A 76 10.84 -8.14 13.28
CA SER A 76 11.52 -7.07 14.00
C SER A 76 13.00 -7.37 14.29
N SER A 77 13.48 -8.58 14.00
CA SER A 77 14.91 -8.92 14.13
C SER A 77 15.69 -8.43 12.92
N GLN A 78 16.99 -8.18 13.09
CA GLN A 78 17.87 -7.80 11.98
C GLN A 78 17.88 -8.85 10.86
N GLU A 79 17.74 -10.11 11.20
CA GLU A 79 17.66 -11.25 10.26
C GLU A 79 16.34 -11.20 9.47
N GLY A 80 15.21 -10.94 10.13
CA GLY A 80 13.92 -10.78 9.46
C GLY A 80 13.91 -9.60 8.49
N ILE A 81 14.50 -8.47 8.88
CA ILE A 81 14.64 -7.28 8.03
C ILE A 81 15.53 -7.60 6.80
N ALA A 82 16.67 -8.27 7.01
CA ALA A 82 17.56 -8.65 5.91
C ALA A 82 16.89 -9.62 4.93
N LEU A 83 16.10 -10.58 5.43
CA LEU A 83 15.30 -11.50 4.61
C LEU A 83 14.26 -10.75 3.76
N MET A 84 13.56 -9.79 4.37
CA MET A 84 12.60 -8.95 3.68
C MET A 84 13.25 -8.09 2.59
N CYS A 85 14.39 -7.46 2.89
CA CYS A 85 15.14 -6.66 1.91
C CYS A 85 15.64 -7.52 0.73
N LEU A 86 16.09 -8.74 0.99
CA LEU A 86 16.51 -9.67 -0.07
C LEU A 86 15.31 -10.10 -0.92
N ALA A 87 14.20 -10.46 -0.29
CA ALA A 87 12.97 -10.84 -0.99
C ALA A 87 12.47 -9.69 -1.87
N GLU A 88 12.44 -8.47 -1.33
CA GLU A 88 12.07 -7.26 -2.07
C GLU A 88 13.01 -7.01 -3.25
N SER A 89 14.33 -7.11 -3.04
CA SER A 89 15.31 -6.93 -4.09
C SER A 89 15.15 -7.96 -5.21
N LEU A 90 14.93 -9.23 -4.88
CA LEU A 90 14.72 -10.29 -5.86
C LEU A 90 13.40 -10.15 -6.62
N LEU A 91 12.34 -9.66 -5.96
CA LEU A 91 11.05 -9.39 -6.61
C LEU A 91 11.12 -8.19 -7.57
N ARG A 92 11.98 -7.20 -7.29
CA ARG A 92 12.16 -6.01 -8.13
C ARG A 92 13.03 -6.26 -9.36
N ILE A 93 13.87 -7.31 -9.38
CA ILE A 93 14.73 -7.63 -10.52
C ILE A 93 13.87 -8.33 -11.61
N PRO A 94 13.72 -7.74 -12.81
CA PRO A 94 12.77 -8.22 -13.81
C PRO A 94 13.24 -9.48 -14.55
N ASP A 95 14.53 -9.78 -14.53
CA ASP A 95 15.11 -10.87 -15.30
C ASP A 95 15.81 -11.92 -14.42
N LYS A 96 15.69 -13.19 -14.84
CA LYS A 96 16.27 -14.31 -14.14
C LYS A 96 17.80 -14.32 -14.13
N TYR A 97 18.45 -13.70 -15.14
CA TYR A 97 19.90 -13.68 -15.20
C TYR A 97 20.46 -12.79 -14.08
N THR A 98 19.94 -11.58 -13.93
CA THR A 98 20.34 -10.66 -12.85
C THR A 98 19.98 -11.22 -11.47
N GLN A 99 18.79 -11.83 -11.31
CA GLN A 99 18.43 -12.53 -10.06
C GLN A 99 19.45 -13.61 -9.71
N ASN A 100 19.81 -14.46 -10.68
CA ASN A 100 20.81 -15.52 -10.48
C ASN A 100 22.17 -14.95 -10.12
N LYS A 101 22.61 -13.85 -10.76
CA LYS A 101 23.88 -13.19 -10.44
C LYS A 101 23.90 -12.65 -9.03
N LEU A 102 22.82 -12.00 -8.57
CA LEU A 102 22.71 -11.52 -7.19
C LEU A 102 22.82 -12.67 -6.19
N ILE A 103 22.09 -13.77 -6.43
CA ILE A 103 22.14 -14.95 -5.57
C ILE A 103 23.55 -15.58 -5.56
N GLN A 104 24.18 -15.72 -6.74
CA GLN A 104 25.55 -16.25 -6.84
C GLN A 104 26.58 -15.37 -6.13
N ASP A 105 26.47 -14.04 -6.28
CA ASP A 105 27.37 -13.10 -5.63
C ASP A 105 27.29 -13.22 -4.12
N LYS A 106 26.07 -13.26 -3.59
CA LYS A 106 25.82 -13.43 -2.17
C LYS A 106 26.22 -14.79 -1.62
N ILE A 107 26.13 -15.85 -2.43
CA ILE A 107 26.59 -17.19 -2.04
C ILE A 107 28.12 -17.31 -2.10
N LYS A 108 28.80 -16.69 -3.09
CA LYS A 108 30.24 -16.81 -3.31
C LYS A 108 31.08 -15.96 -2.36
N THR A 109 30.55 -14.81 -1.90
CA THR A 109 31.29 -13.89 -1.02
C THR A 109 31.31 -14.30 0.44
N GLY A 110 30.60 -15.36 0.83
CA GLY A 110 30.57 -15.86 2.20
C GLY A 110 31.74 -16.78 2.52
N ASP A 111 32.69 -16.33 3.32
CA ASP A 111 33.54 -17.22 4.10
C ASP A 111 32.67 -17.83 5.21
N TRP A 112 32.08 -18.97 4.92
CA TRP A 112 31.07 -19.67 5.72
C TRP A 112 31.51 -20.03 7.14
N ARG A 113 32.72 -19.64 7.54
CA ARG A 113 33.34 -19.99 8.82
C ARG A 113 33.62 -18.82 9.76
N SER A 114 33.58 -17.59 9.32
CA SER A 114 34.19 -16.46 10.07
C SER A 114 33.30 -15.27 10.45
N HIS A 115 32.04 -15.11 9.98
CA HIS A 115 31.26 -13.91 10.27
C HIS A 115 29.83 -14.17 10.77
N THR A 116 29.49 -13.49 11.86
CA THR A 116 28.44 -13.76 12.83
C THR A 116 27.03 -13.33 12.45
N TYR A 117 26.72 -12.63 11.33
CA TYR A 117 25.37 -12.17 11.05
C TYR A 117 24.89 -12.32 9.59
N GLY A 118 25.75 -12.19 8.58
CA GLY A 118 25.34 -12.28 7.18
C GLY A 118 25.20 -13.69 6.66
N ASP A 119 26.06 -14.60 7.14
CA ASP A 119 26.19 -15.96 6.59
C ASP A 119 25.12 -16.91 7.13
N ASN A 120 24.71 -16.75 8.38
CA ASN A 120 23.62 -17.52 8.99
C ASN A 120 22.26 -17.24 8.30
N PHE A 121 22.08 -16.03 7.77
CA PHE A 121 20.86 -15.65 7.09
C PHE A 121 20.60 -16.46 5.80
N PHE A 122 21.60 -16.56 4.90
CA PHE A 122 21.47 -17.33 3.66
C PHE A 122 21.36 -18.83 3.92
N VAL A 123 22.06 -19.33 4.92
CA VAL A 123 21.97 -20.71 5.40
C VAL A 123 20.57 -21.01 5.89
N ASN A 124 19.99 -20.13 6.69
CA ASN A 124 18.65 -20.28 7.23
C ASN A 124 17.56 -20.20 6.14
N ALA A 125 17.64 -19.24 5.22
CA ALA A 125 16.70 -19.11 4.11
C ALA A 125 16.74 -20.35 3.17
N SER A 126 17.94 -20.88 2.92
CA SER A 126 18.12 -22.09 2.13
C SER A 126 17.61 -23.34 2.85
N SER A 127 17.80 -23.43 4.16
CA SER A 127 17.27 -24.52 5.01
C SER A 127 15.75 -24.54 4.98
N TRP A 128 15.12 -23.38 5.07
CA TRP A 128 13.67 -23.24 4.98
C TRP A 128 13.11 -23.59 3.60
N GLY A 129 13.79 -23.17 2.54
CA GLY A 129 13.43 -23.60 1.19
C GLY A 129 13.50 -25.13 1.02
N LEU A 130 14.46 -25.78 1.62
CA LEU A 130 14.59 -27.25 1.61
C LEU A 130 13.53 -27.94 2.48
N LEU A 131 13.18 -27.36 3.62
CA LEU A 131 12.06 -27.80 4.48
C LEU A 131 10.71 -27.72 3.75
N LEU A 132 10.44 -26.58 3.13
CA LEU A 132 9.21 -26.34 2.36
C LEU A 132 9.07 -27.26 1.14
N THR A 133 10.18 -27.68 0.56
CA THR A 133 10.19 -28.64 -0.56
C THR A 133 10.13 -30.11 -0.10
N GLY A 134 10.02 -30.38 1.21
CA GLY A 134 9.97 -31.72 1.77
C GLY A 134 11.29 -32.48 1.73
N LYS A 135 12.41 -31.81 1.44
CA LYS A 135 13.75 -32.42 1.35
C LYS A 135 14.50 -32.47 2.69
N LEU A 136 13.98 -31.78 3.72
CA LEU A 136 14.45 -31.85 5.10
C LEU A 136 13.32 -32.28 6.04
N VAL A 137 13.54 -33.20 6.92
CA VAL A 137 12.49 -33.92 7.65
C VAL A 137 12.21 -33.37 9.07
N SER A 138 13.04 -32.50 9.65
CA SER A 138 12.77 -31.89 10.95
C SER A 138 13.61 -30.63 11.23
N ALA A 139 13.03 -29.67 11.94
CA ALA A 139 13.60 -28.35 12.28
C ALA A 139 13.84 -28.15 13.79
N ASN A 140 13.95 -29.21 14.59
CA ASN A 140 13.91 -29.06 16.05
C ASN A 140 15.24 -28.63 16.72
N ASP A 141 16.33 -28.39 15.95
CA ASP A 141 17.58 -27.94 16.56
C ASP A 141 18.43 -27.14 15.56
N SER A 142 18.71 -25.87 15.87
CA SER A 142 19.44 -24.95 14.97
C SER A 142 20.88 -25.44 14.64
N ALA A 143 21.56 -26.09 15.57
CA ALA A 143 22.86 -26.64 15.35
C ALA A 143 22.82 -27.87 14.41
N SER A 144 21.78 -28.68 14.47
CA SER A 144 21.55 -29.82 13.60
C SER A 144 21.15 -29.43 12.19
N LEU A 145 20.41 -28.30 12.06
CA LEU A 145 20.04 -27.72 10.78
C LEU A 145 21.25 -27.19 10.01
N THR A 146 22.15 -26.46 10.68
CA THR A 146 23.38 -25.96 10.07
C THR A 146 24.30 -27.08 9.60
N ALA A 147 24.49 -28.13 10.43
CA ALA A 147 25.26 -29.28 10.06
C ALA A 147 24.63 -30.13 8.93
N GLY A 148 23.28 -30.24 8.94
CA GLY A 148 22.50 -30.89 7.89
C GLY A 148 22.59 -30.13 6.55
N LEU A 149 22.59 -28.80 6.60
CA LEU A 149 22.71 -27.95 5.44
C LEU A 149 24.10 -28.01 4.81
N ILE A 150 25.15 -27.88 5.62
CA ILE A 150 26.55 -28.03 5.15
C ILE A 150 26.76 -29.38 4.48
N ARG A 151 26.16 -30.42 5.01
CA ARG A 151 26.20 -31.76 4.41
C ARG A 151 25.41 -31.83 3.10
N THR A 152 24.26 -31.13 3.03
CA THR A 152 23.40 -31.10 1.84
C THR A 152 24.02 -30.21 0.73
N ILE A 153 24.65 -29.11 1.09
CA ILE A 153 25.42 -28.23 0.18
C ILE A 153 26.57 -29.01 -0.44
N GLY A 154 27.33 -29.73 0.37
CA GLY A 154 28.43 -30.60 -0.11
C GLY A 154 27.99 -31.76 -1.01
N LYS A 155 26.72 -32.19 -0.88
CA LYS A 155 26.18 -33.36 -1.60
C LYS A 155 25.41 -32.98 -2.88
N PHE A 156 24.74 -31.86 -2.94
CA PHE A 156 23.81 -31.47 -4.03
C PHE A 156 24.24 -30.24 -4.82
N GLY A 157 25.22 -29.45 -4.33
CA GLY A 157 25.81 -28.31 -5.02
C GLY A 157 24.93 -27.05 -5.10
N GLU A 158 25.51 -25.98 -5.67
CA GLU A 158 24.95 -24.64 -5.85
C GLU A 158 23.51 -24.60 -6.45
N PRO A 159 23.14 -25.43 -7.45
CA PRO A 159 21.80 -25.36 -8.04
C PRO A 159 20.66 -25.69 -7.07
N VAL A 160 20.89 -26.56 -6.08
CA VAL A 160 19.85 -26.94 -5.10
C VAL A 160 19.62 -25.80 -4.10
N ILE A 161 20.69 -25.13 -3.66
CA ILE A 161 20.61 -23.99 -2.74
C ILE A 161 19.87 -22.85 -3.43
N ARG A 162 20.23 -22.53 -4.67
CA ARG A 162 19.59 -21.52 -5.46
C ARG A 162 18.07 -21.76 -5.59
N LYS A 163 17.67 -22.97 -5.97
CA LYS A 163 16.26 -23.34 -6.09
C LYS A 163 15.53 -23.29 -4.76
N SER A 164 16.19 -23.61 -3.67
CA SER A 164 15.60 -23.52 -2.32
C SER A 164 15.41 -22.07 -1.88
N MET A 165 16.37 -21.18 -2.17
CA MET A 165 16.23 -19.74 -1.94
C MET A 165 15.12 -19.14 -2.80
N GLU A 166 15.07 -19.45 -4.09
CA GLU A 166 13.98 -19.00 -4.96
C GLU A 166 12.60 -19.43 -4.43
N THR A 167 12.51 -20.65 -3.90
CA THR A 167 11.27 -21.16 -3.30
C THR A 167 10.91 -20.41 -2.03
N ALA A 168 11.87 -20.14 -1.13
CA ALA A 168 11.65 -19.38 0.09
C ALA A 168 11.24 -17.93 -0.20
N VAL A 169 11.93 -17.28 -1.15
CA VAL A 169 11.61 -15.91 -1.58
C VAL A 169 10.22 -15.83 -2.23
N ARG A 170 9.89 -16.80 -3.10
CA ARG A 170 8.56 -16.87 -3.72
C ARG A 170 7.47 -17.11 -2.68
N PHE A 171 7.74 -17.98 -1.72
CA PHE A 171 6.81 -18.25 -0.64
C PHE A 171 6.56 -17.01 0.22
N MET A 172 7.61 -16.26 0.57
CA MET A 172 7.46 -14.98 1.27
C MET A 172 6.78 -13.92 0.41
N GLY A 173 7.13 -13.82 -0.87
CA GLY A 173 6.49 -12.91 -1.81
C GLY A 173 4.98 -13.11 -1.89
N ASN A 174 4.51 -14.35 -1.87
CA ASN A 174 3.09 -14.68 -1.89
C ASN A 174 2.31 -14.22 -0.65
N GLN A 175 3.00 -13.78 0.42
CA GLN A 175 2.36 -13.14 1.57
C GLN A 175 1.96 -11.70 1.30
N PHE A 176 2.71 -11.03 0.43
CA PHE A 176 2.56 -9.60 0.14
C PHE A 176 1.96 -9.35 -1.24
N VAL A 177 2.09 -10.32 -2.15
CA VAL A 177 1.62 -10.22 -3.54
C VAL A 177 0.66 -11.37 -3.81
N MET A 178 -0.59 -11.03 -4.07
CA MET A 178 -1.66 -12.01 -4.28
C MET A 178 -1.51 -12.79 -5.59
N GLY A 179 -0.81 -12.22 -6.58
CA GLY A 179 -0.51 -12.86 -7.85
C GLY A 179 0.39 -11.99 -8.73
N GLU A 180 1.15 -12.64 -9.60
CA GLU A 180 2.01 -11.97 -10.59
C GLU A 180 1.21 -11.36 -11.76
N SER A 181 -0.08 -11.71 -11.88
CA SER A 181 -1.02 -11.16 -12.85
C SER A 181 -2.40 -11.04 -12.21
N ILE A 182 -3.24 -10.18 -12.78
CA ILE A 182 -4.62 -9.99 -12.29
C ILE A 182 -5.41 -11.31 -12.28
N ASP A 183 -5.23 -12.17 -13.27
CA ASP A 183 -5.93 -13.46 -13.35
C ASP A 183 -5.51 -14.41 -12.22
N LYS A 184 -4.20 -14.44 -11.89
CA LYS A 184 -3.70 -15.22 -10.74
C LYS A 184 -4.24 -14.66 -9.42
N ALA A 185 -4.28 -13.33 -9.27
CA ALA A 185 -4.82 -12.68 -8.09
C ALA A 185 -6.33 -12.96 -7.92
N LEU A 186 -7.12 -12.83 -8.98
CA LEU A 186 -8.53 -13.18 -9.00
C LEU A 186 -8.79 -14.65 -8.66
N LYS A 187 -7.97 -15.56 -9.17
CA LYS A 187 -8.05 -16.98 -8.81
C LYS A 187 -7.75 -17.22 -7.34
N ALA A 188 -6.77 -16.51 -6.78
CA ALA A 188 -6.39 -16.62 -5.38
C ALA A 188 -7.46 -16.04 -4.44
N SER A 189 -8.27 -15.05 -4.87
CA SER A 189 -9.32 -14.44 -4.08
C SER A 189 -10.56 -15.31 -3.88
N ILE A 190 -10.79 -16.31 -4.73
CA ILE A 190 -12.03 -17.12 -4.73
C ILE A 190 -12.32 -17.77 -3.37
N ALA A 191 -11.30 -18.36 -2.73
CA ALA A 191 -11.50 -19.04 -1.45
C ALA A 191 -11.72 -18.06 -0.28
N PRO A 192 -10.94 -16.97 -0.13
CA PRO A 192 -11.23 -15.92 0.85
C PRO A 192 -12.58 -15.20 0.61
N GLU A 193 -13.00 -14.95 -0.64
CA GLU A 193 -14.30 -14.34 -0.92
C GLU A 193 -15.47 -15.18 -0.37
N LYS A 194 -15.37 -16.51 -0.42
CA LYS A 194 -16.37 -17.41 0.20
C LYS A 194 -16.42 -17.28 1.72
N GLN A 195 -15.38 -16.74 2.34
CA GLN A 195 -15.31 -16.44 3.78
C GLN A 195 -15.78 -15.02 4.12
N GLY A 196 -16.22 -14.24 3.13
CA GLY A 196 -16.71 -12.88 3.30
C GLY A 196 -15.69 -11.78 3.07
N TYR A 197 -14.45 -12.11 2.62
CA TYR A 197 -13.47 -11.10 2.25
C TYR A 197 -13.85 -10.42 0.92
N GLN A 198 -13.51 -9.15 0.82
CA GLN A 198 -13.61 -8.38 -0.42
C GLN A 198 -12.23 -7.83 -0.77
N PHE A 199 -11.96 -7.67 -2.06
CA PHE A 199 -10.64 -7.29 -2.55
C PHE A 199 -10.68 -5.97 -3.31
N SER A 200 -9.71 -5.11 -3.02
CA SER A 200 -9.34 -3.98 -3.86
C SER A 200 -7.95 -4.25 -4.39
N TYR A 201 -7.85 -4.52 -5.69
CA TYR A 201 -6.59 -4.88 -6.33
C TYR A 201 -5.74 -3.63 -6.55
N ASP A 202 -4.47 -3.71 -6.21
CA ASP A 202 -3.47 -2.69 -6.48
C ASP A 202 -2.40 -3.29 -7.40
N MET A 203 -2.25 -2.71 -8.58
CA MET A 203 -1.25 -3.14 -9.55
C MET A 203 0.10 -2.52 -9.18
N LEU A 204 1.11 -3.37 -9.02
CA LEU A 204 2.47 -2.90 -8.78
C LEU A 204 3.00 -2.13 -9.99
N GLY A 205 3.57 -0.97 -9.73
CA GLY A 205 4.16 -0.08 -10.71
C GLY A 205 3.65 1.35 -10.54
N GLU A 206 4.59 2.27 -10.49
CA GLU A 206 4.35 3.71 -10.35
C GLU A 206 5.49 4.48 -11.03
N ALA A 207 5.36 5.79 -11.12
CA ALA A 207 6.39 6.69 -11.63
C ALA A 207 6.89 6.32 -13.04
N ALA A 208 6.00 6.30 -14.02
CA ALA A 208 6.37 6.19 -15.43
C ALA A 208 7.40 7.28 -15.78
N LEU A 209 8.51 6.89 -16.37
CA LEU A 209 9.59 7.81 -16.77
C LEU A 209 9.35 8.38 -18.17
N THR A 210 8.74 7.59 -19.05
CA THR A 210 8.44 7.91 -20.44
C THR A 210 6.96 7.78 -20.74
N ASP A 211 6.52 8.31 -21.88
CA ASP A 211 5.15 8.11 -22.32
C ASP A 211 4.87 6.67 -22.74
N GLU A 212 5.89 5.96 -23.23
CA GLU A 212 5.82 4.52 -23.52
C GLU A 212 5.56 3.69 -22.26
N ASP A 213 6.22 4.04 -21.14
CA ASP A 213 5.95 3.42 -19.84
C ASP A 213 4.51 3.67 -19.41
N ALA A 214 4.07 4.92 -19.51
CA ALA A 214 2.72 5.33 -19.14
C ALA A 214 1.66 4.61 -19.99
N GLN A 215 1.93 4.40 -21.27
CA GLN A 215 1.03 3.68 -22.17
C GLN A 215 0.94 2.19 -21.78
N ARG A 216 2.07 1.53 -21.49
CA ARG A 216 2.07 0.14 -21.00
C ARG A 216 1.27 -0.02 -19.70
N TYR A 217 1.44 0.90 -18.76
CA TYR A 217 0.65 0.88 -17.52
C TYR A 217 -0.83 1.12 -17.79
N MET A 218 -1.16 2.04 -18.70
CA MET A 218 -2.55 2.31 -19.08
C MET A 218 -3.24 1.07 -19.64
N GLU A 219 -2.57 0.35 -20.57
CA GLU A 219 -3.07 -0.92 -21.12
C GLU A 219 -3.24 -1.99 -20.03
N SER A 220 -2.29 -2.06 -19.11
CA SER A 220 -2.37 -2.98 -17.98
C SER A 220 -3.55 -2.66 -17.07
N TYR A 221 -3.83 -1.38 -16.78
CA TYR A 221 -5.01 -0.96 -16.01
C TYR A 221 -6.32 -1.28 -16.74
N ILE A 222 -6.40 -1.03 -18.04
CA ILE A 222 -7.58 -1.36 -18.86
C ILE A 222 -7.85 -2.87 -18.78
N ASN A 223 -6.85 -3.70 -19.00
CA ASN A 223 -6.97 -5.16 -18.93
C ASN A 223 -7.38 -5.62 -17.52
N ALA A 224 -6.80 -5.01 -16.49
CA ALA A 224 -7.18 -5.35 -15.11
C ALA A 224 -8.61 -4.95 -14.78
N ILE A 225 -9.08 -3.78 -15.22
CA ILE A 225 -10.48 -3.34 -15.04
C ILE A 225 -11.44 -4.29 -15.76
N HIS A 226 -11.11 -4.76 -16.96
CA HIS A 226 -11.92 -5.77 -17.66
C HIS A 226 -11.99 -7.08 -16.87
N SER A 227 -10.86 -7.61 -16.41
CA SER A 227 -10.82 -8.87 -15.66
C SER A 227 -11.56 -8.77 -14.32
N VAL A 228 -11.33 -7.68 -13.56
CA VAL A 228 -12.02 -7.41 -12.28
C VAL A 228 -13.51 -7.15 -12.51
N GLY A 229 -13.85 -6.43 -13.59
CA GLY A 229 -15.22 -6.13 -13.98
C GLY A 229 -16.04 -7.38 -14.29
N ILE A 230 -15.46 -8.32 -15.05
CA ILE A 230 -16.06 -9.63 -15.32
C ILE A 230 -16.25 -10.42 -14.01
N ALA A 231 -15.21 -10.44 -13.17
CA ALA A 231 -15.26 -11.13 -11.87
C ALA A 231 -16.26 -10.49 -10.90
N ASN A 232 -16.56 -9.19 -11.06
CA ASN A 232 -17.59 -8.50 -10.25
C ASN A 232 -18.98 -9.11 -10.41
N ASN A 233 -19.31 -9.60 -11.58
CA ASN A 233 -20.56 -10.28 -11.86
C ASN A 233 -21.82 -9.53 -11.34
N GLY A 234 -21.85 -8.20 -11.50
CA GLY A 234 -22.99 -7.36 -11.13
C GLY A 234 -23.16 -7.06 -9.64
N ARG A 235 -22.22 -7.42 -8.78
CA ARG A 235 -22.27 -7.16 -7.30
C ARG A 235 -22.28 -5.67 -6.95
N GLY A 236 -21.85 -4.81 -7.88
CA GLY A 236 -21.75 -3.35 -7.68
C GLY A 236 -20.46 -2.93 -7.00
N ALA A 237 -20.21 -1.60 -7.01
CA ALA A 237 -18.95 -1.02 -6.53
C ALA A 237 -18.70 -1.25 -5.03
N LYS A 238 -19.75 -1.34 -4.23
CA LYS A 238 -19.67 -1.51 -2.79
C LYS A 238 -19.39 -2.96 -2.37
N ASN A 239 -20.02 -3.93 -3.04
CA ASN A 239 -20.03 -5.33 -2.62
C ASN A 239 -19.14 -6.22 -3.50
N GLY A 240 -18.65 -5.70 -4.60
CA GLY A 240 -17.76 -6.39 -5.53
C GLY A 240 -16.29 -6.01 -5.32
N PRO A 241 -15.39 -6.63 -6.08
CA PRO A 241 -14.00 -6.26 -6.10
C PRO A 241 -13.80 -4.85 -6.69
N GLY A 242 -12.77 -4.17 -6.24
CA GLY A 242 -12.34 -2.88 -6.76
C GLY A 242 -10.89 -2.91 -7.23
N ILE A 243 -10.41 -1.79 -7.74
CA ILE A 243 -9.02 -1.60 -8.18
C ILE A 243 -8.54 -0.20 -7.80
N SER A 244 -7.24 -0.04 -7.58
CA SER A 244 -6.60 1.26 -7.35
C SER A 244 -5.72 1.65 -8.54
N VAL A 245 -5.61 2.95 -8.82
CA VAL A 245 -4.73 3.51 -9.85
C VAL A 245 -3.77 4.54 -9.27
N LYS A 246 -2.49 4.43 -9.61
CA LYS A 246 -1.48 5.44 -9.34
C LYS A 246 -1.36 6.37 -10.54
N LEU A 247 -1.58 7.66 -10.31
CA LEU A 247 -1.59 8.66 -11.38
C LEU A 247 -0.22 8.82 -12.04
N SER A 248 0.85 8.64 -11.27
CA SER A 248 2.21 8.64 -11.79
C SER A 248 2.53 7.47 -12.72
N ALA A 249 1.79 6.37 -12.64
CA ALA A 249 1.95 5.26 -13.57
C ALA A 249 1.42 5.59 -14.96
N ILE A 250 0.34 6.36 -15.06
CA ILE A 250 -0.35 6.63 -16.33
C ILE A 250 0.03 7.97 -16.97
N HIS A 251 0.98 8.71 -16.36
CA HIS A 251 1.52 9.95 -16.94
C HIS A 251 2.90 10.31 -16.39
N PRO A 252 3.95 10.50 -17.27
CA PRO A 252 5.32 10.71 -16.80
C PRO A 252 5.60 12.12 -16.25
N ARG A 253 4.67 13.06 -16.40
CA ARG A 253 4.78 14.44 -15.92
C ARG A 253 3.69 14.81 -14.94
N TYR A 254 3.32 13.87 -14.08
CA TYR A 254 2.32 14.09 -13.03
C TYR A 254 2.88 14.94 -11.90
N SER A 255 2.75 16.25 -12.04
CA SER A 255 3.14 17.23 -11.01
C SER A 255 2.29 18.49 -11.11
N ARG A 256 2.19 19.24 -10.00
CA ARG A 256 1.47 20.51 -9.99
C ARG A 256 2.08 21.56 -10.94
N ALA A 257 3.39 21.55 -11.10
CA ALA A 257 4.09 22.46 -12.03
C ALA A 257 3.71 22.21 -13.50
N GLN A 258 3.20 21.04 -13.82
CA GLN A 258 2.76 20.63 -15.16
C GLN A 258 1.23 20.54 -15.27
N ARG A 259 0.50 21.34 -14.44
CA ARG A 259 -0.95 21.26 -14.31
C ARG A 259 -1.68 21.27 -15.65
N ASP A 260 -1.28 22.12 -16.59
CA ASP A 260 -1.97 22.24 -17.88
C ASP A 260 -1.84 20.94 -18.69
N ARG A 261 -0.67 20.31 -18.67
CA ARG A 261 -0.46 19.01 -19.28
C ARG A 261 -1.21 17.90 -18.56
N VAL A 262 -1.23 17.95 -17.24
CA VAL A 262 -2.01 16.99 -16.44
C VAL A 262 -3.50 17.08 -16.80
N MET A 263 -4.04 18.28 -16.94
CA MET A 263 -5.44 18.46 -17.29
C MET A 263 -5.78 18.12 -18.74
N SER A 264 -4.84 18.28 -19.67
CA SER A 264 -5.06 17.99 -21.10
C SER A 264 -4.68 16.57 -21.51
N GLU A 265 -3.69 15.95 -20.83
CA GLU A 265 -3.12 14.66 -21.22
C GLU A 265 -3.50 13.53 -20.23
N LEU A 266 -3.32 13.75 -18.92
CA LEU A 266 -3.61 12.74 -17.90
C LEU A 266 -5.11 12.60 -17.63
N PHE A 267 -5.86 13.72 -17.49
CA PHE A 267 -7.28 13.65 -17.17
C PHE A 267 -8.09 12.81 -18.16
N PRO A 268 -7.92 12.89 -19.50
CA PRO A 268 -8.62 12.01 -20.43
C PRO A 268 -8.31 10.54 -20.21
N ARG A 269 -7.06 10.16 -19.89
CA ARG A 269 -6.66 8.79 -19.57
C ARG A 269 -7.38 8.30 -18.31
N LEU A 270 -7.34 9.11 -17.25
CA LEU A 270 -7.99 8.80 -15.99
C LEU A 270 -9.51 8.68 -16.15
N ARG A 271 -10.13 9.63 -16.85
CA ARG A 271 -11.57 9.61 -17.17
C ARG A 271 -11.97 8.32 -17.88
N HIS A 272 -11.18 7.89 -18.86
CA HIS A 272 -11.43 6.65 -19.57
C HIS A 272 -11.48 5.43 -18.62
N LEU A 273 -10.54 5.32 -17.66
CA LEU A 273 -10.55 4.25 -16.67
C LEU A 273 -11.80 4.31 -15.79
N PHE A 274 -12.25 5.51 -15.38
CA PHE A 274 -13.45 5.66 -14.55
C PHE A 274 -14.74 5.35 -15.32
N LEU A 275 -14.83 5.70 -16.60
CA LEU A 275 -15.96 5.31 -17.45
C LEU A 275 -16.02 3.79 -17.63
N LEU A 276 -14.87 3.14 -17.81
CA LEU A 276 -14.79 1.69 -17.88
C LEU A 276 -15.19 1.03 -16.55
N ALA A 277 -14.72 1.57 -15.43
CA ALA A 277 -15.11 1.11 -14.09
C ALA A 277 -16.62 1.27 -13.84
N LYS A 278 -17.23 2.39 -14.29
CA LYS A 278 -18.67 2.62 -14.25
C LYS A 278 -19.44 1.58 -15.04
N GLN A 279 -18.96 1.25 -16.25
CA GLN A 279 -19.60 0.21 -17.09
C GLN A 279 -19.68 -1.14 -16.37
N TYR A 280 -18.60 -1.52 -15.66
CA TYR A 280 -18.56 -2.77 -14.88
C TYR A 280 -19.12 -2.64 -13.46
N LYS A 281 -19.49 -1.43 -13.03
CA LYS A 281 -19.95 -1.14 -11.66
C LYS A 281 -18.94 -1.63 -10.59
N ILE A 282 -17.64 -1.37 -10.81
CA ILE A 282 -16.57 -1.66 -9.84
C ILE A 282 -16.03 -0.37 -9.24
N ALA A 283 -15.56 -0.42 -7.99
CA ALA A 283 -14.88 0.72 -7.39
C ALA A 283 -13.50 0.92 -8.04
N LEU A 284 -13.16 2.18 -8.37
CA LEU A 284 -11.83 2.59 -8.80
C LEU A 284 -11.34 3.70 -7.88
N PHE A 285 -10.22 3.43 -7.17
CA PHE A 285 -9.61 4.37 -6.25
C PHE A 285 -8.42 5.09 -6.89
N ILE A 286 -8.37 6.41 -6.74
CA ILE A 286 -7.15 7.17 -6.98
C ILE A 286 -6.27 7.01 -5.74
N ASP A 287 -5.12 6.36 -5.88
CA ASP A 287 -4.16 6.21 -4.80
C ASP A 287 -3.48 7.54 -4.48
N ALA A 288 -3.17 7.73 -3.20
CA ALA A 288 -2.40 8.87 -2.74
C ALA A 288 -0.90 8.60 -2.92
N GLU A 289 -0.20 9.57 -3.46
CA GLU A 289 1.24 9.52 -3.68
C GLU A 289 1.96 10.58 -2.81
N GLU A 290 3.09 11.14 -3.24
CA GLU A 290 3.83 12.12 -2.46
C GLU A 290 2.98 13.36 -2.13
N THR A 291 3.30 14.02 -1.02
CA THR A 291 2.49 15.13 -0.49
C THR A 291 2.31 16.28 -1.49
N GLU A 292 3.32 16.57 -2.31
CA GLU A 292 3.27 17.64 -3.30
C GLU A 292 2.23 17.39 -4.41
N ARG A 293 1.84 16.13 -4.63
CA ARG A 293 0.88 15.71 -5.66
C ARG A 293 -0.57 15.80 -5.19
N LEU A 294 -0.82 16.00 -3.88
CA LEU A 294 -2.19 15.99 -3.35
C LEU A 294 -3.09 17.04 -4.02
N GLU A 295 -2.63 18.28 -4.17
CA GLU A 295 -3.49 19.34 -4.71
C GLU A 295 -3.89 19.11 -6.17
N ILE A 296 -2.96 18.61 -6.99
CA ILE A 296 -3.28 18.27 -8.38
C ILE A 296 -4.17 17.00 -8.45
N SER A 297 -4.05 16.06 -7.52
CA SER A 297 -4.97 14.92 -7.44
C SER A 297 -6.38 15.34 -7.04
N LEU A 298 -6.52 16.34 -6.17
CA LEU A 298 -7.82 16.92 -5.83
C LEU A 298 -8.47 17.68 -7.00
N ASP A 299 -7.67 18.36 -7.83
CA ASP A 299 -8.17 18.99 -9.06
C ASP A 299 -8.73 17.94 -10.04
N LEU A 300 -8.03 16.80 -10.19
CA LEU A 300 -8.48 15.68 -11.02
C LEU A 300 -9.73 15.02 -10.44
N LEU A 301 -9.77 14.79 -9.12
CA LEU A 301 -10.92 14.22 -8.43
C LEU A 301 -12.16 15.11 -8.62
N GLU A 302 -12.02 16.42 -8.42
CA GLU A 302 -13.13 17.38 -8.60
C GLU A 302 -13.70 17.30 -10.01
N LYS A 303 -12.81 17.26 -11.02
CA LYS A 303 -13.21 17.17 -12.42
C LYS A 303 -13.91 15.85 -12.75
N LEU A 304 -13.50 14.73 -12.13
CA LEU A 304 -14.17 13.44 -12.28
C LEU A 304 -15.54 13.39 -11.60
N VAL A 305 -15.60 13.86 -10.35
CA VAL A 305 -16.83 13.80 -9.56
C VAL A 305 -17.95 14.69 -10.14
N LEU A 306 -17.56 15.78 -10.79
CA LEU A 306 -18.47 16.72 -11.47
C LEU A 306 -18.68 16.40 -12.95
N ASP A 307 -18.12 15.29 -13.47
CA ASP A 307 -18.31 14.87 -14.86
C ASP A 307 -19.72 14.29 -15.06
N GLU A 308 -20.47 14.85 -16.01
CA GLU A 308 -21.84 14.42 -16.31
C GLU A 308 -21.94 12.95 -16.69
N ASP A 309 -20.94 12.42 -17.43
CA ASP A 309 -20.90 11.00 -17.82
C ASP A 309 -20.61 10.07 -16.65
N LEU A 310 -20.09 10.60 -15.53
CA LEU A 310 -19.86 9.86 -14.28
C LEU A 310 -20.97 10.11 -13.23
N ALA A 311 -21.96 10.93 -13.53
CA ALA A 311 -23.06 11.23 -12.62
C ALA A 311 -23.74 9.93 -12.11
N GLY A 312 -23.99 9.88 -10.80
CA GLY A 312 -24.61 8.72 -10.13
C GLY A 312 -23.73 7.49 -10.02
N PHE A 313 -22.46 7.55 -10.41
CA PHE A 313 -21.51 6.45 -10.21
C PHE A 313 -20.94 6.48 -8.79
N ASP A 314 -21.34 5.52 -7.96
CA ASP A 314 -20.95 5.38 -6.54
C ASP A 314 -19.60 4.67 -6.31
N GLY A 315 -18.88 4.34 -7.39
CA GLY A 315 -17.58 3.67 -7.36
C GLY A 315 -16.38 4.61 -7.46
N ILE A 316 -16.57 5.94 -7.43
CA ILE A 316 -15.44 6.88 -7.42
C ILE A 316 -14.77 6.84 -6.05
N GLY A 317 -13.50 6.42 -6.03
CA GLY A 317 -12.70 6.27 -4.83
C GLY A 317 -11.51 7.24 -4.78
N PHE A 318 -11.16 7.70 -3.57
CA PHE A 318 -10.01 8.53 -3.31
C PHE A 318 -9.30 8.12 -2.02
N VAL A 319 -7.97 8.14 -2.01
CA VAL A 319 -7.16 7.77 -0.85
C VAL A 319 -6.66 9.03 -0.13
N ILE A 320 -6.85 9.08 1.19
CA ILE A 320 -6.38 10.18 2.04
C ILE A 320 -5.36 9.63 3.03
N GLN A 321 -4.20 10.30 3.14
CA GLN A 321 -3.10 9.92 4.00
C GLN A 321 -3.12 10.74 5.28
N ALA A 322 -3.45 10.10 6.41
CA ALA A 322 -3.59 10.74 7.72
C ALA A 322 -2.27 11.32 8.26
N TYR A 323 -1.10 10.87 7.77
CA TYR A 323 0.18 11.43 8.20
C TYR A 323 0.42 12.87 7.69
N GLN A 324 -0.33 13.34 6.69
CA GLN A 324 -0.28 14.74 6.25
C GLN A 324 -0.98 15.64 7.26
N ARG A 325 -0.33 16.73 7.67
CA ARG A 325 -0.89 17.68 8.64
C ARG A 325 -2.21 18.31 8.18
N ARG A 326 -2.42 18.35 6.87
CA ARG A 326 -3.63 18.89 6.23
C ARG A 326 -4.76 17.87 5.99
N ALA A 327 -4.58 16.60 6.40
CA ALA A 327 -5.55 15.54 6.14
C ALA A 327 -6.98 15.86 6.61
N PRO A 328 -7.24 16.45 7.80
CA PRO A 328 -8.60 16.81 8.22
C PRO A 328 -9.29 17.81 7.28
N PHE A 329 -8.54 18.74 6.71
CA PHE A 329 -9.06 19.75 5.76
C PHE A 329 -9.33 19.12 4.37
N VAL A 330 -8.56 18.13 3.99
CA VAL A 330 -8.81 17.33 2.77
C VAL A 330 -10.14 16.59 2.88
N ILE A 331 -10.44 16.03 4.05
CA ILE A 331 -11.73 15.38 4.31
C ILE A 331 -12.87 16.37 4.17
N ASP A 332 -12.75 17.58 4.73
CA ASP A 332 -13.78 18.62 4.60
C ASP A 332 -14.04 18.98 3.14
N TYR A 333 -12.98 19.12 2.36
CA TYR A 333 -13.09 19.38 0.92
C TYR A 333 -13.79 18.24 0.17
N VAL A 334 -13.44 16.97 0.46
CA VAL A 334 -14.06 15.83 -0.22
C VAL A 334 -15.53 15.65 0.18
N ILE A 335 -15.88 15.96 1.43
CA ILE A 335 -17.28 16.01 1.88
C ILE A 335 -18.07 17.08 1.11
N ASP A 336 -17.52 18.29 0.99
CA ASP A 336 -18.13 19.36 0.21
C ASP A 336 -18.31 18.98 -1.25
N LEU A 337 -17.28 18.38 -1.85
CA LEU A 337 -17.34 17.91 -3.23
C LEU A 337 -18.44 16.85 -3.43
N ALA A 338 -18.57 15.89 -2.51
CA ALA A 338 -19.65 14.90 -2.55
C ALA A 338 -21.03 15.53 -2.46
N LYS A 339 -21.20 16.56 -1.62
CA LYS A 339 -22.46 17.34 -1.52
C LYS A 339 -22.76 18.09 -2.81
N ARG A 340 -21.79 18.80 -3.38
CA ARG A 340 -21.95 19.56 -4.65
C ARG A 340 -22.34 18.66 -5.81
N ALA A 341 -21.76 17.46 -5.86
CA ALA A 341 -22.05 16.47 -6.90
C ALA A 341 -23.34 15.68 -6.63
N ASN A 342 -23.95 15.83 -5.46
CA ASN A 342 -25.04 14.97 -5.00
C ASN A 342 -24.73 13.48 -5.23
N ASN A 343 -23.48 13.09 -4.95
CA ASN A 343 -22.97 11.73 -5.16
C ASN A 343 -22.09 11.32 -3.99
N ARG A 344 -22.12 10.06 -3.65
CA ARG A 344 -21.30 9.49 -2.58
C ARG A 344 -19.90 9.16 -3.11
N ILE A 345 -18.87 9.58 -2.38
CA ILE A 345 -17.48 9.28 -2.73
C ILE A 345 -16.94 8.23 -1.76
N MET A 346 -16.27 7.22 -2.30
CA MET A 346 -15.54 6.24 -1.48
C MET A 346 -14.21 6.84 -1.03
N VAL A 347 -13.96 6.89 0.27
CA VAL A 347 -12.71 7.42 0.82
C VAL A 347 -11.99 6.33 1.59
N ARG A 348 -10.78 5.98 1.12
CA ARG A 348 -9.88 5.10 1.86
C ARG A 348 -8.93 5.94 2.69
N LEU A 349 -9.05 5.84 4.01
CA LEU A 349 -8.13 6.46 4.94
C LEU A 349 -6.95 5.53 5.21
N VAL A 350 -5.75 6.00 4.92
CA VAL A 350 -4.49 5.30 5.20
C VAL A 350 -3.62 6.14 6.12
N LYS A 351 -2.59 5.55 6.74
CA LYS A 351 -1.63 6.33 7.56
C LYS A 351 -0.68 7.14 6.69
N GLY A 352 -0.09 6.53 5.67
CA GLY A 352 0.81 7.12 4.68
C GLY A 352 1.98 6.19 4.37
N ALA A 353 2.45 6.20 3.11
CA ALA A 353 3.45 5.26 2.61
C ALA A 353 4.85 5.86 2.38
N TYR A 354 4.97 7.19 2.32
CA TYR A 354 6.19 7.87 1.87
C TYR A 354 6.91 8.64 2.98
N TRP A 355 6.73 8.26 4.26
CA TRP A 355 7.21 9.04 5.40
C TRP A 355 8.72 9.36 5.32
N ASP A 356 9.56 8.35 5.04
CA ASP A 356 11.01 8.52 5.00
C ASP A 356 11.46 9.49 3.91
N SER A 357 10.87 9.38 2.71
CA SER A 357 11.17 10.25 1.58
C SER A 357 10.67 11.67 1.81
N GLU A 358 9.51 11.86 2.42
CA GLU A 358 8.96 13.18 2.75
C GLU A 358 9.81 13.91 3.79
N ILE A 359 10.26 13.21 4.84
CA ILE A 359 11.15 13.78 5.85
C ILE A 359 12.50 14.15 5.23
N LYS A 360 13.11 13.20 4.49
CA LYS A 360 14.40 13.42 3.84
C LYS A 360 14.35 14.58 2.85
N ARG A 361 13.33 14.64 2.02
CA ARG A 361 13.12 15.69 1.04
C ARG A 361 12.98 17.06 1.70
N ALA A 362 12.15 17.18 2.73
CA ALA A 362 11.99 18.43 3.46
C ALA A 362 13.32 18.93 4.05
N GLN A 363 14.18 18.02 4.54
CA GLN A 363 15.53 18.35 5.05
C GLN A 363 16.48 18.79 3.93
N VAL A 364 16.50 18.07 2.81
CA VAL A 364 17.36 18.40 1.66
C VAL A 364 16.97 19.74 1.05
N ASP A 365 15.66 20.03 0.96
CA ASP A 365 15.13 21.28 0.41
C ASP A 365 15.23 22.45 1.40
N GLY A 366 15.76 22.24 2.63
CA GLY A 366 15.89 23.27 3.66
C GLY A 366 14.55 23.87 4.09
N GLN A 367 13.49 23.07 4.11
CA GLN A 367 12.15 23.54 4.49
C GLN A 367 12.09 23.82 6.00
N LEU A 368 11.34 24.84 6.40
CA LEU A 368 11.22 25.26 7.80
C LEU A 368 10.49 24.23 8.68
N ASP A 369 9.63 23.42 8.09
CA ASP A 369 8.88 22.35 8.77
C ASP A 369 8.47 21.26 7.78
N TYR A 370 7.85 20.18 8.26
CA TYR A 370 7.52 18.99 7.49
C TYR A 370 6.05 18.97 7.04
N PRO A 371 5.74 18.41 5.86
CA PRO A 371 4.36 18.26 5.41
C PRO A 371 3.63 17.11 6.13
N VAL A 372 4.37 16.25 6.81
CA VAL A 372 3.88 15.07 7.52
C VAL A 372 4.20 15.15 9.01
N TYR A 373 3.49 14.41 9.83
CA TYR A 373 3.81 14.30 11.25
C TYR A 373 5.16 13.61 11.44
N THR A 374 5.96 14.14 12.37
CA THR A 374 7.31 13.62 12.64
C THR A 374 7.31 12.39 13.53
N ARG A 375 6.20 12.12 14.22
CA ARG A 375 6.06 10.99 15.15
C ARG A 375 4.87 10.12 14.79
N LYS A 376 5.08 8.79 14.83
CA LYS A 376 4.07 7.81 14.46
C LYS A 376 2.77 7.98 15.25
N PHE A 377 2.84 8.25 16.55
CA PHE A 377 1.64 8.40 17.36
C PHE A 377 0.82 9.67 17.03
N HIS A 378 1.43 10.71 16.48
CA HIS A 378 0.70 11.86 15.93
C HIS A 378 -0.08 11.48 14.66
N THR A 379 0.51 10.62 13.82
CA THR A 379 -0.21 10.04 12.68
C THR A 379 -1.38 9.16 13.15
N ASP A 380 -1.18 8.35 14.18
CA ASP A 380 -2.24 7.51 14.75
C ASP A 380 -3.39 8.37 15.28
N LEU A 381 -3.10 9.47 15.96
CA LEU A 381 -4.09 10.43 16.44
C LEU A 381 -4.85 11.09 15.27
N SER A 382 -4.13 11.53 14.25
CA SER A 382 -4.72 12.12 13.03
C SER A 382 -5.64 11.11 12.32
N TYR A 383 -5.21 9.85 12.23
CA TYR A 383 -6.01 8.79 11.63
C TYR A 383 -7.36 8.63 12.36
N LEU A 384 -7.36 8.61 13.70
CA LEU A 384 -8.59 8.49 14.48
C LEU A 384 -9.50 9.72 14.33
N ALA A 385 -8.93 10.94 14.35
CA ALA A 385 -9.69 12.17 14.14
C ALA A 385 -10.31 12.22 12.74
N CYS A 386 -9.56 11.86 11.72
CA CYS A 386 -10.04 11.74 10.35
C CYS A 386 -11.14 10.67 10.22
N ALA A 387 -10.97 9.51 10.84
CA ALA A 387 -11.98 8.45 10.86
C ALA A 387 -13.29 8.92 11.48
N LYS A 388 -13.24 9.62 12.63
CA LYS A 388 -14.42 10.21 13.27
C LYS A 388 -15.16 11.17 12.35
N LYS A 389 -14.43 12.06 11.64
CA LYS A 389 -15.02 12.97 10.67
C LYS A 389 -15.74 12.24 9.54
N MET A 390 -15.11 11.20 8.98
CA MET A 390 -15.70 10.42 7.88
C MET A 390 -16.95 9.66 8.32
N LEU A 391 -16.94 9.06 9.50
CA LEU A 391 -18.09 8.33 10.05
C LEU A 391 -19.28 9.23 10.37
N GLY A 392 -19.06 10.52 10.64
CA GLY A 392 -20.12 11.49 10.87
C GLY A 392 -20.94 11.91 9.63
N VAL A 393 -20.56 11.44 8.43
CA VAL A 393 -21.13 11.90 7.14
C VAL A 393 -21.42 10.76 6.16
N GLU A 394 -21.94 9.65 6.67
CA GLU A 394 -22.20 8.41 5.91
C GLU A 394 -23.03 8.60 4.63
N GLY A 395 -23.89 9.62 4.58
CA GLY A 395 -24.68 9.95 3.39
C GLY A 395 -23.84 10.42 2.20
N HIS A 396 -22.63 10.94 2.46
CA HIS A 396 -21.76 11.54 1.45
C HIS A 396 -20.44 10.79 1.25
N ILE A 397 -19.96 10.12 2.29
CA ILE A 397 -18.72 9.36 2.26
C ILE A 397 -18.99 7.87 2.53
N TYR A 398 -18.43 7.00 1.70
CA TYR A 398 -18.26 5.60 2.02
C TYR A 398 -16.86 5.43 2.59
N ALA A 399 -16.77 5.26 3.92
CA ALA A 399 -15.49 5.18 4.62
C ALA A 399 -14.89 3.78 4.52
N ALA A 400 -13.63 3.71 4.09
CA ALA A 400 -12.80 2.51 4.12
C ALA A 400 -11.53 2.79 4.92
N PHE A 401 -11.19 1.90 5.86
CA PHE A 401 -10.08 2.10 6.79
C PHE A 401 -8.98 1.08 6.53
N ALA A 402 -7.79 1.56 6.16
CA ALA A 402 -6.62 0.72 5.97
C ALA A 402 -5.74 0.76 7.23
N THR A 403 -5.69 -0.35 7.97
CA THR A 403 -4.84 -0.51 9.14
C THR A 403 -4.53 -1.99 9.38
N HIS A 404 -3.33 -2.26 9.92
CA HIS A 404 -2.92 -3.57 10.43
C HIS A 404 -2.81 -3.58 11.97
N ASN A 405 -3.22 -2.48 12.62
CA ASN A 405 -3.15 -2.33 14.07
C ASN A 405 -4.54 -2.51 14.68
N ALA A 406 -4.71 -3.54 15.50
CA ALA A 406 -5.98 -3.86 16.14
C ALA A 406 -6.47 -2.76 17.11
N TYR A 407 -5.58 -1.86 17.54
CA TYR A 407 -5.92 -0.72 18.40
C TYR A 407 -6.41 0.50 17.61
N SER A 408 -6.09 0.61 16.31
CA SER A 408 -6.60 1.65 15.44
C SER A 408 -7.93 1.28 14.85
#